data_e3b0146c09cdb24f116c449969680ba0
#
_entry.id   e3b0146c09cdb24f116c449969680ba0
#
_cell.length_a   1.000
_cell.length_b   1.000
_cell.length_c   1.000
_cell.angle_alpha   90.00
_cell.angle_beta   90.00
_cell.angle_gamma   90.00
#
_symmetry.space_group_name_H-M   'P 1'
#
loop_
_entity.id
_entity.type
_entity.pdbx_description
1 polymer ?
#
loop_
_entity_poly.entity_id
_entity_poly.type
_entity_poly.pdbx_seq_one_letter_code
_entity_poly.pdbx_strand_id
1 'polypeptide(L)'
;MNYFRLIFIIFTLFAFSTKANDVQIIELHKNKSLDQLVLEKENNENDEDNESKLINIENDINITEDSNIIEDNSNSDNIDNQNDNAKNADEQIINIENETFFDLDNLFISSHFESLKNIKSATLHREFINILSSIDLDDEKINSDMLYFVIKKLYEMGEIEKAYKLVSKINLESVNIDKQNLEFFYLIKLNYLYSSFKLSEVCSLRLFLLEQSINLPKNLLQKSDIFCLTLENKFSEAKLLNSLLIDSETVKDEYFQKLFNFMLSSEKSNFFNPLINIQSKDLVFLYSSMLRINELPLDQDFIELDPLNLSIPVILSESTSMDIRIKAAHRAYEDDLISIDSLSALYQSVDFSSKEFDDPDKTISNIDNNELGMAYYYQLANIQIFPDERLDVILKYFEFAKKSGLENIAYAITEKIIETFTPTAENSQIGIEIAFAYIANKNFDEALKWLNVYEISNSNDKKIDFAKFLIDLNQNDNLNTVISYLSNTNLNFDQINNQSFQESFQVLINFLRIENISNVNIQYTNILDDRVMPSFFLMNDIKKHIYDSNDLSVFILSLISMQSKNWTELHPEHLNLILEALNLYDNSALKKQIIIEILKELKIF
;
A
#
# COMPACT_ATOMS: atom_id res chain seq x y z
N MET A 1 37.40 -28.86 -58.84
CA MET A 1 36.77 -27.53 -58.76
C MET A 1 35.23 -27.56 -58.50
N ASN A 2 34.60 -28.72 -58.54
CA ASN A 2 33.14 -28.84 -58.32
C ASN A 2 32.71 -29.19 -56.88
N TYR A 3 33.63 -29.72 -56.08
CA TYR A 3 33.33 -30.05 -54.68
C TYR A 3 33.30 -28.80 -53.75
N PHE A 4 34.09 -27.80 -54.04
CA PHE A 4 34.13 -26.55 -53.27
C PHE A 4 32.89 -25.67 -53.47
N ARG A 5 32.25 -25.75 -54.64
CA ARG A 5 30.99 -25.05 -54.91
C ARG A 5 29.79 -25.71 -54.22
N LEU A 6 29.81 -27.03 -54.06
CA LEU A 6 28.75 -27.77 -53.37
C LEU A 6 28.76 -27.52 -51.84
N ILE A 7 29.96 -27.46 -51.24
CA ILE A 7 30.14 -27.16 -49.83
C ILE A 7 29.74 -25.70 -49.51
N PHE A 8 30.01 -24.75 -50.42
CA PHE A 8 29.61 -23.36 -50.24
C PHE A 8 28.09 -23.16 -50.37
N ILE A 9 27.41 -23.92 -51.20
CA ILE A 9 25.94 -23.92 -51.34
C ILE A 9 25.28 -24.57 -50.11
N ILE A 10 25.85 -25.62 -49.56
CA ILE A 10 25.33 -26.22 -48.31
C ILE A 10 25.55 -25.28 -47.12
N PHE A 11 26.67 -24.56 -47.02
CA PHE A 11 26.90 -23.61 -45.96
C PHE A 11 26.01 -22.36 -46.07
N THR A 12 25.63 -21.92 -47.27
CA THR A 12 24.68 -20.82 -47.48
C THR A 12 23.23 -21.24 -47.25
N LEU A 13 22.86 -22.51 -47.37
CA LEU A 13 21.53 -23.03 -47.04
C LEU A 13 21.34 -23.27 -45.54
N PHE A 14 22.39 -23.49 -44.76
CA PHE A 14 22.31 -23.56 -43.30
C PHE A 14 22.37 -22.18 -42.63
N ALA A 15 22.78 -21.10 -43.32
CA ALA A 15 22.81 -19.75 -42.79
C ALA A 15 21.43 -19.01 -42.83
N PHE A 16 20.37 -19.66 -43.32
CA PHE A 16 19.06 -19.02 -43.48
C PHE A 16 17.91 -19.66 -42.69
N SER A 17 18.18 -20.38 -41.65
CA SER A 17 17.10 -21.01 -40.88
C SER A 17 17.35 -21.06 -39.37
N THR A 18 17.91 -20.00 -38.83
CA THR A 18 17.58 -19.63 -37.44
C THR A 18 17.01 -18.24 -37.47
N LYS A 19 15.73 -18.11 -37.78
CA LYS A 19 14.97 -17.10 -37.08
C LYS A 19 15.07 -17.54 -35.62
N ALA A 20 16.03 -16.97 -34.90
CA ALA A 20 15.88 -16.79 -33.48
C ALA A 20 14.48 -16.17 -33.33
N ASN A 21 13.57 -16.86 -32.67
CA ASN A 21 12.39 -16.21 -32.12
C ASN A 21 12.93 -14.97 -31.44
N ASP A 22 12.46 -13.82 -31.87
CA ASP A 22 12.76 -12.57 -31.19
C ASP A 22 12.48 -12.85 -29.71
N VAL A 23 13.54 -12.95 -28.94
CA VAL A 23 13.44 -12.89 -27.49
C VAL A 23 12.90 -11.50 -27.27
N GLN A 24 11.61 -11.39 -27.00
CA GLN A 24 11.04 -10.17 -26.49
C GLN A 24 11.74 -9.92 -25.16
N ILE A 25 12.81 -9.14 -25.23
CA ILE A 25 13.28 -8.42 -24.05
C ILE A 25 12.07 -7.61 -23.66
N ILE A 26 11.47 -7.93 -22.52
CA ILE A 26 10.38 -7.15 -21.95
C ILE A 26 11.00 -5.80 -21.60
N GLU A 27 10.85 -4.85 -22.53
CA GLU A 27 11.29 -3.47 -22.31
C GLU A 27 10.29 -2.82 -21.33
N LEU A 28 10.45 -3.17 -20.06
CA LEU A 28 9.74 -2.54 -18.97
C LEU A 28 10.33 -1.14 -18.80
N HIS A 29 9.51 -0.10 -19.01
CA HIS A 29 9.80 1.30 -18.65
C HIS A 29 10.89 2.06 -19.42
N LYS A 30 11.15 1.70 -20.67
CA LYS A 30 12.19 2.36 -21.50
C LYS A 30 12.04 3.89 -21.66
N ASN A 31 10.91 4.45 -21.33
CA ASN A 31 10.56 5.86 -21.62
C ASN A 31 10.15 6.72 -20.41
N LYS A 32 10.16 6.19 -19.19
CA LYS A 32 9.74 6.93 -18.00
C LYS A 32 10.79 6.87 -16.90
N SER A 33 11.06 7.99 -16.24
CA SER A 33 11.92 8.00 -15.06
C SER A 33 11.19 7.41 -13.85
N LEU A 34 11.94 6.93 -12.85
CA LEU A 34 11.37 6.44 -11.59
C LEU A 34 10.45 7.50 -10.95
N ASP A 35 10.87 8.76 -10.98
CA ASP A 35 10.08 9.87 -10.43
C ASP A 35 8.72 10.01 -11.14
N GLN A 36 8.69 9.84 -12.47
CA GLN A 36 7.44 9.86 -13.23
C GLN A 36 6.54 8.68 -12.87
N LEU A 37 7.10 7.48 -12.70
CA LEU A 37 6.34 6.28 -12.37
C LEU A 37 5.76 6.34 -10.94
N VAL A 38 6.54 6.83 -9.99
CA VAL A 38 6.09 6.96 -8.58
C VAL A 38 4.99 8.04 -8.47
N LEU A 39 5.12 9.16 -9.19
CA LEU A 39 4.16 10.27 -9.15
C LEU A 39 2.95 10.06 -10.07
N GLU A 40 2.98 9.11 -11.02
CA GLU A 40 1.85 8.85 -11.92
C GLU A 40 0.64 8.24 -11.21
N LYS A 41 0.85 7.46 -10.17
CA LYS A 41 -0.28 6.95 -9.37
C LYS A 41 -1.05 8.10 -8.72
N GLU A 42 -0.35 9.15 -8.29
CA GLU A 42 -0.96 10.38 -7.77
C GLU A 42 -1.77 11.14 -8.84
N ASN A 43 -1.41 11.05 -10.12
CA ASN A 43 -2.07 11.80 -11.19
C ASN A 43 -3.24 11.02 -11.83
N ASN A 44 -3.18 9.70 -11.92
CA ASN A 44 -4.24 8.89 -12.53
C ASN A 44 -5.53 8.87 -11.69
N GLU A 45 -5.43 9.02 -10.37
CA GLU A 45 -6.61 9.19 -9.51
C GLU A 45 -7.27 10.57 -9.66
N ASN A 46 -6.54 11.57 -10.18
CA ASN A 46 -7.07 12.93 -10.42
C ASN A 46 -7.71 13.12 -11.81
N ASP A 47 -7.45 12.23 -12.77
CA ASP A 47 -7.93 12.39 -14.16
C ASP A 47 -9.29 11.73 -14.40
N GLU A 48 -9.74 10.78 -13.59
CA GLU A 48 -11.07 10.19 -13.73
C GLU A 48 -12.22 11.16 -13.41
N ASP A 49 -11.97 12.19 -12.58
CA ASP A 49 -12.98 13.20 -12.25
C ASP A 49 -13.03 14.38 -13.27
N ASN A 50 -12.09 14.49 -14.22
CA ASN A 50 -11.98 15.66 -15.12
C ASN A 50 -12.34 15.38 -16.59
N GLU A 51 -12.53 14.14 -17.03
CA GLU A 51 -12.88 13.86 -18.44
C GLU A 51 -14.33 14.21 -18.82
N SER A 52 -15.18 14.62 -17.90
CA SER A 52 -16.57 15.01 -18.22
C SER A 52 -16.78 16.50 -18.50
N LYS A 53 -15.73 17.34 -18.55
CA LYS A 53 -15.89 18.81 -18.71
C LYS A 53 -14.99 19.54 -19.69
N LEU A 54 -14.27 18.88 -20.58
CA LEU A 54 -13.39 19.56 -21.55
C LEU A 54 -13.52 19.05 -22.99
N ILE A 55 -14.77 19.08 -23.51
CA ILE A 55 -15.02 19.17 -24.94
C ILE A 55 -16.12 20.21 -25.11
N ASN A 56 -15.74 21.43 -25.40
CA ASN A 56 -16.42 22.42 -26.25
C ASN A 56 -15.98 23.84 -25.92
N ILE A 57 -14.92 24.30 -26.54
CA ILE A 57 -14.76 25.68 -26.96
C ILE A 57 -13.77 25.67 -28.14
N GLU A 58 -14.30 25.67 -29.34
CA GLU A 58 -13.85 26.46 -30.49
C GLU A 58 -14.73 26.10 -31.70
N ASN A 59 -15.44 27.05 -32.11
CA ASN A 59 -15.81 27.54 -33.45
C ASN A 59 -17.27 27.91 -33.66
N ASP A 60 -17.45 29.23 -33.58
CA ASP A 60 -18.16 30.09 -34.52
C ASP A 60 -19.62 29.81 -34.98
N ILE A 61 -20.49 30.69 -34.45
CA ILE A 61 -21.38 31.61 -35.20
C ILE A 61 -22.14 31.03 -36.41
N ASN A 62 -23.45 30.83 -36.24
CA ASN A 62 -24.55 31.59 -36.85
C ASN A 62 -25.92 30.91 -36.66
N ILE A 63 -26.81 31.64 -36.01
CA ILE A 63 -28.18 32.05 -36.33
C ILE A 63 -29.03 31.07 -37.23
N THR A 64 -30.10 30.55 -36.67
CA THR A 64 -31.50 30.96 -36.84
C THR A 64 -32.48 29.93 -36.28
N GLU A 65 -33.51 30.48 -35.68
CA GLU A 65 -34.85 30.06 -35.29
C GLU A 65 -35.45 28.80 -35.98
N ASP A 66 -36.12 27.97 -35.29
CA ASP A 66 -37.56 27.80 -35.12
C ASP A 66 -38.01 26.39 -34.71
N SER A 67 -38.76 26.37 -33.66
CA SER A 67 -40.04 25.70 -33.38
C SER A 67 -40.27 24.17 -33.56
N ASN A 68 -40.86 23.66 -32.46
CA ASN A 68 -41.99 22.70 -32.34
C ASN A 68 -41.76 21.19 -32.27
N ILE A 69 -41.95 20.68 -31.05
CA ILE A 69 -43.05 19.78 -30.59
C ILE A 69 -43.34 18.55 -31.48
N ILE A 70 -43.23 17.34 -30.91
CA ILE A 70 -44.30 16.39 -30.63
C ILE A 70 -43.73 15.06 -30.09
N GLU A 71 -44.40 14.57 -29.04
CA GLU A 71 -44.39 13.25 -28.44
C GLU A 71 -44.58 12.12 -29.47
N ASP A 72 -44.00 10.97 -29.28
CA ASP A 72 -44.79 9.78 -28.93
C ASP A 72 -43.95 8.47 -28.79
N ASN A 73 -44.43 7.64 -27.90
CA ASN A 73 -44.14 6.27 -27.52
C ASN A 73 -43.78 5.28 -28.65
N SER A 74 -42.94 4.32 -28.40
CA SER A 74 -43.29 2.92 -28.10
C SER A 74 -42.17 1.92 -28.39
N ASN A 75 -41.95 1.09 -27.39
CA ASN A 75 -41.66 -0.37 -27.37
C ASN A 75 -40.66 -1.06 -28.31
N SER A 76 -39.86 -1.82 -27.61
CA SER A 76 -39.37 -3.21 -27.87
C SER A 76 -38.24 -3.37 -28.89
N ASP A 77 -37.16 -3.93 -28.54
CA ASP A 77 -36.83 -5.34 -28.38
C ASP A 77 -35.34 -5.56 -28.03
N ASN A 78 -35.14 -6.57 -27.23
CA ASN A 78 -33.86 -7.18 -26.88
C ASN A 78 -32.94 -7.43 -28.06
N ILE A 79 -31.64 -7.20 -27.88
CA ILE A 79 -30.58 -8.10 -28.37
C ILE A 79 -29.34 -7.94 -27.44
N ASP A 80 -28.83 -9.09 -27.00
CA ASP A 80 -27.64 -9.38 -26.28
C ASP A 80 -26.41 -8.52 -26.62
N ASN A 81 -25.75 -8.03 -25.59
CA ASN A 81 -24.29 -7.88 -25.55
C ASN A 81 -23.79 -8.21 -24.14
N GLN A 82 -23.46 -9.48 -23.98
CA GLN A 82 -22.48 -9.91 -22.99
C GLN A 82 -21.10 -9.50 -23.52
N ASN A 83 -20.39 -8.80 -22.72
CA ASN A 83 -18.93 -8.68 -22.51
C ASN A 83 -18.56 -7.22 -22.33
N ASP A 84 -18.51 -6.83 -21.10
CA ASP A 84 -17.56 -5.83 -20.54
C ASP A 84 -17.86 -5.66 -19.03
N ASN A 85 -17.64 -6.71 -18.26
CA ASN A 85 -17.67 -6.63 -16.80
C ASN A 85 -16.46 -7.37 -16.22
N ALA A 86 -15.29 -6.81 -16.42
CA ALA A 86 -14.09 -7.31 -15.77
C ALA A 86 -13.09 -6.17 -15.49
N LYS A 87 -13.55 -5.07 -14.92
CA LYS A 87 -12.64 -3.99 -14.45
C LYS A 87 -13.20 -3.10 -13.33
N ASN A 88 -14.22 -3.51 -12.62
CA ASN A 88 -14.73 -2.73 -11.47
C ASN A 88 -15.04 -3.63 -10.28
N ALA A 89 -14.01 -4.27 -9.72
CA ALA A 89 -14.18 -5.11 -8.53
C ALA A 89 -13.51 -4.55 -7.27
N ASP A 90 -12.96 -3.33 -7.30
CA ASP A 90 -12.18 -2.78 -6.18
C ASP A 90 -12.80 -1.58 -5.44
N GLU A 91 -14.03 -1.17 -5.76
CA GLU A 91 -14.75 -0.17 -4.96
C GLU A 91 -16.17 -0.63 -4.62
N GLN A 92 -16.30 -1.68 -3.82
CA GLN A 92 -17.51 -1.82 -3.03
C GLN A 92 -17.36 -0.96 -1.79
N ILE A 93 -17.79 0.30 -1.91
CA ILE A 93 -18.09 1.18 -0.77
C ILE A 93 -19.00 0.40 0.17
N ILE A 94 -18.52 0.15 1.36
CA ILE A 94 -19.33 -0.43 2.42
C ILE A 94 -20.41 0.59 2.75
N ASN A 95 -21.61 0.33 2.31
CA ASN A 95 -22.77 1.00 2.85
C ASN A 95 -22.99 0.47 4.26
N ILE A 96 -22.42 1.14 5.24
CA ILE A 96 -22.90 1.06 6.63
C ILE A 96 -24.19 1.86 6.64
N GLU A 97 -25.31 1.19 6.29
CA GLU A 97 -26.59 1.88 6.04
C GLU A 97 -27.28 2.41 7.30
N ASN A 98 -26.80 2.09 8.52
CA ASN A 98 -27.51 2.37 9.75
C ASN A 98 -26.90 3.44 10.64
N GLU A 99 -25.59 3.66 10.65
CA GLU A 99 -24.92 4.71 11.42
C GLU A 99 -23.86 5.37 10.56
N THR A 100 -24.02 6.68 10.28
CA THR A 100 -23.02 7.42 9.53
C THR A 100 -21.98 8.03 10.46
N PHE A 101 -20.82 8.42 9.95
CA PHE A 101 -19.79 9.11 10.73
C PHE A 101 -20.32 10.40 11.40
N PHE A 102 -21.34 11.00 10.82
CA PHE A 102 -21.99 12.24 11.30
C PHE A 102 -22.96 12.02 12.47
N ASP A 103 -23.36 10.79 12.68
CA ASP A 103 -24.23 10.45 13.82
C ASP A 103 -23.42 10.22 15.10
N LEU A 104 -22.08 10.13 14.99
CA LEU A 104 -21.18 10.03 16.14
C LEU A 104 -21.10 11.36 16.89
N ASP A 105 -21.22 11.28 18.20
CA ASP A 105 -21.00 12.45 19.05
C ASP A 105 -19.53 12.90 19.00
N ASN A 106 -19.29 14.21 18.90
CA ASN A 106 -17.95 14.80 18.94
C ASN A 106 -17.14 14.36 20.17
N LEU A 107 -17.81 14.19 21.33
CA LEU A 107 -17.16 13.68 22.54
C LEU A 107 -16.71 12.22 22.38
N PHE A 108 -17.50 11.40 21.68
CA PHE A 108 -17.12 10.04 21.36
C PHE A 108 -15.87 10.04 20.46
N ILE A 109 -15.91 10.80 19.34
CA ILE A 109 -14.79 10.89 18.40
C ILE A 109 -13.52 11.37 19.10
N SER A 110 -13.58 12.50 19.82
CA SER A 110 -12.40 13.09 20.45
C SER A 110 -11.75 12.17 21.49
N SER A 111 -12.57 11.52 22.33
CA SER A 111 -12.08 10.64 23.38
C SER A 111 -11.52 9.32 22.86
N HIS A 112 -12.11 8.76 21.79
CA HIS A 112 -11.76 7.44 21.28
C HIS A 112 -10.68 7.48 20.19
N PHE A 113 -10.67 8.51 19.33
CA PHE A 113 -9.63 8.63 18.31
C PHE A 113 -8.23 8.88 18.89
N GLU A 114 -8.13 9.59 20.00
CA GLU A 114 -6.83 9.76 20.69
C GLU A 114 -6.29 8.45 21.28
N SER A 115 -7.18 7.55 21.69
CA SER A 115 -6.80 6.24 22.24
C SER A 115 -6.50 5.19 21.15
N LEU A 116 -6.98 5.41 19.91
CA LEU A 116 -6.75 4.53 18.78
C LEU A 116 -5.31 4.65 18.30
N LYS A 117 -4.55 3.59 18.53
CA LYS A 117 -3.14 3.44 18.10
C LYS A 117 -3.06 2.72 16.74
N ASN A 118 -1.86 2.34 16.34
CA ASN A 118 -1.64 1.57 15.12
C ASN A 118 -2.49 0.30 15.09
N ILE A 119 -3.21 0.09 14.00
CA ILE A 119 -4.03 -1.10 13.76
C ILE A 119 -3.11 -2.16 13.12
N LYS A 120 -3.01 -3.33 13.73
CA LYS A 120 -2.16 -4.43 13.22
C LYS A 120 -2.85 -5.30 12.16
N SER A 121 -4.16 -5.44 12.27
CA SER A 121 -4.94 -6.11 11.23
C SER A 121 -4.94 -5.27 9.95
N ALA A 122 -4.37 -5.79 8.87
CA ALA A 122 -4.35 -5.09 7.59
C ALA A 122 -5.77 -4.88 7.03
N THR A 123 -6.66 -5.85 7.24
CA THR A 123 -8.06 -5.75 6.83
C THR A 123 -8.80 -4.64 7.56
N LEU A 124 -8.68 -4.59 8.90
CA LEU A 124 -9.34 -3.57 9.70
C LEU A 124 -8.72 -2.18 9.48
N HIS A 125 -7.40 -2.10 9.27
CA HIS A 125 -6.71 -0.86 8.94
C HIS A 125 -7.26 -0.26 7.65
N ARG A 126 -7.26 -1.04 6.56
CA ARG A 126 -7.79 -0.59 5.26
C ARG A 126 -9.24 -0.14 5.36
N GLU A 127 -10.07 -0.91 6.06
CA GLU A 127 -11.48 -0.57 6.26
C GLU A 127 -11.65 0.76 7.01
N PHE A 128 -10.89 0.97 8.06
CA PHE A 128 -10.93 2.21 8.81
C PHE A 128 -10.49 3.42 7.97
N ILE A 129 -9.43 3.26 7.17
CA ILE A 129 -8.98 4.31 6.24
C ILE A 129 -10.07 4.61 5.19
N ASN A 130 -10.75 3.59 4.67
CA ASN A 130 -11.85 3.77 3.73
C ASN A 130 -13.00 4.57 4.36
N ILE A 131 -13.40 4.22 5.57
CA ILE A 131 -14.44 4.96 6.32
C ILE A 131 -14.04 6.44 6.49
N LEU A 132 -12.79 6.71 6.93
CA LEU A 132 -12.33 8.08 7.12
C LEU A 132 -12.20 8.86 5.80
N SER A 133 -11.88 8.20 4.71
CA SER A 133 -11.66 8.83 3.41
C SER A 133 -12.96 9.08 2.63
N SER A 134 -14.03 8.32 2.93
CA SER A 134 -15.33 8.39 2.26
C SER A 134 -16.28 9.44 2.86
N ILE A 135 -15.81 10.27 3.80
CA ILE A 135 -16.62 11.28 4.45
C ILE A 135 -17.10 12.30 3.40
N ASP A 136 -18.42 12.46 3.31
CA ASP A 136 -19.05 13.46 2.46
C ASP A 136 -18.88 14.85 3.08
N LEU A 137 -18.12 15.71 2.42
CA LEU A 137 -17.81 17.07 2.90
C LEU A 137 -18.96 18.08 2.68
N ASP A 138 -19.95 17.71 1.89
CA ASP A 138 -21.12 18.56 1.60
C ASP A 138 -22.25 18.39 2.63
N ASP A 139 -22.10 17.48 3.60
CA ASP A 139 -23.09 17.30 4.66
C ASP A 139 -23.08 18.50 5.62
N GLU A 140 -24.26 19.10 5.82
CA GLU A 140 -24.46 20.24 6.73
C GLU A 140 -24.13 19.93 8.21
N LYS A 141 -24.02 18.66 8.59
CA LYS A 141 -23.66 18.23 9.95
C LYS A 141 -22.17 18.30 10.24
N ILE A 142 -21.33 18.49 9.21
CA ILE A 142 -19.88 18.56 9.39
C ILE A 142 -19.50 19.83 10.16
N ASN A 143 -18.73 19.63 11.21
CA ASN A 143 -18.09 20.74 11.92
C ASN A 143 -16.55 20.63 11.82
N SER A 144 -15.89 21.76 12.11
CA SER A 144 -14.42 21.88 12.02
C SER A 144 -13.67 20.91 12.94
N ASP A 145 -14.25 20.56 14.08
CA ASP A 145 -13.62 19.69 15.07
C ASP A 145 -13.63 18.24 14.59
N MET A 146 -14.75 17.78 14.03
CA MET A 146 -14.84 16.45 13.41
C MET A 146 -13.83 16.30 12.27
N LEU A 147 -13.78 17.27 11.36
CA LEU A 147 -12.79 17.28 10.27
C LEU A 147 -11.36 17.24 10.80
N TYR A 148 -11.08 18.01 11.85
CA TYR A 148 -9.76 17.99 12.49
C TYR A 148 -9.39 16.59 12.98
N PHE A 149 -10.28 15.89 13.68
CA PHE A 149 -10.02 14.56 14.20
C PHE A 149 -9.80 13.53 13.08
N VAL A 150 -10.61 13.59 12.02
CA VAL A 150 -10.49 12.70 10.86
C VAL A 150 -9.16 12.92 10.13
N ILE A 151 -8.86 14.18 9.78
CA ILE A 151 -7.63 14.52 9.05
C ILE A 151 -6.39 14.21 9.90
N LYS A 152 -6.46 14.52 11.21
CA LYS A 152 -5.39 14.18 12.16
C LYS A 152 -5.16 12.66 12.20
N LYS A 153 -6.25 11.87 12.23
CA LYS A 153 -6.14 10.41 12.30
C LYS A 153 -5.55 9.83 11.01
N LEU A 154 -5.98 10.26 9.84
CA LEU A 154 -5.39 9.87 8.57
C LEU A 154 -3.89 10.18 8.53
N TYR A 155 -3.51 11.39 8.96
CA TYR A 155 -2.10 11.78 9.01
C TYR A 155 -1.27 10.93 9.99
N GLU A 156 -1.80 10.65 11.19
CA GLU A 156 -1.14 9.79 12.18
C GLU A 156 -1.00 8.33 11.70
N MET A 157 -1.88 7.88 10.84
CA MET A 157 -1.87 6.54 10.24
C MET A 157 -1.03 6.45 8.97
N GLY A 158 -0.35 7.53 8.57
CA GLY A 158 0.55 7.52 7.42
C GLY A 158 -0.10 7.88 6.09
N GLU A 159 -1.35 8.30 6.11
CA GLU A 159 -2.16 8.64 4.94
C GLU A 159 -2.13 10.13 4.63
N ILE A 160 -0.91 10.70 4.52
CA ILE A 160 -0.74 12.15 4.31
C ILE A 160 -1.42 12.63 3.02
N GLU A 161 -1.44 11.81 1.97
CA GLU A 161 -2.08 12.14 0.71
C GLU A 161 -3.61 12.22 0.85
N LYS A 162 -4.24 11.21 1.48
CA LYS A 162 -5.69 11.22 1.75
C LYS A 162 -6.07 12.38 2.66
N ALA A 163 -5.26 12.66 3.70
CA ALA A 163 -5.43 13.83 4.55
C ALA A 163 -5.36 15.14 3.72
N TYR A 164 -4.39 15.27 2.82
CA TYR A 164 -4.25 16.41 1.92
C TYR A 164 -5.43 16.54 0.95
N LYS A 165 -5.90 15.44 0.35
CA LYS A 165 -7.07 15.43 -0.55
C LYS A 165 -8.31 15.96 0.18
N LEU A 166 -8.57 15.51 1.42
CA LEU A 166 -9.68 16.03 2.23
C LEU A 166 -9.52 17.54 2.51
N VAL A 167 -8.35 17.96 3.01
CA VAL A 167 -8.09 19.39 3.29
C VAL A 167 -8.22 20.25 2.04
N SER A 168 -7.87 19.74 0.87
CA SER A 168 -7.95 20.48 -0.40
C SER A 168 -9.37 20.67 -0.90
N LYS A 169 -10.29 19.79 -0.55
CA LYS A 169 -11.72 19.91 -0.85
C LYS A 169 -12.44 20.92 0.07
N ILE A 170 -11.89 21.22 1.25
CA ILE A 170 -12.49 22.14 2.21
C ILE A 170 -12.22 23.57 1.76
N ASN A 171 -13.29 24.36 1.64
CA ASN A 171 -13.15 25.81 1.47
C ASN A 171 -12.77 26.46 2.80
N LEU A 172 -11.46 26.55 3.08
CA LEU A 172 -10.92 27.06 4.33
C LEU A 172 -11.28 28.53 4.64
N GLU A 173 -11.74 29.30 3.65
CA GLU A 173 -12.14 30.70 3.82
C GLU A 173 -13.63 30.86 4.17
N SER A 174 -14.48 29.91 3.79
CA SER A 174 -15.93 29.99 3.94
C SER A 174 -16.45 29.29 5.18
N VAL A 175 -15.73 28.34 5.73
CA VAL A 175 -16.11 27.56 6.90
C VAL A 175 -15.62 28.31 8.16
N ASN A 176 -16.47 28.41 9.19
CA ASN A 176 -16.06 28.95 10.50
C ASN A 176 -15.15 27.94 11.21
N ILE A 177 -13.88 27.88 10.75
CA ILE A 177 -12.85 26.94 11.25
C ILE A 177 -12.14 27.63 12.43
N ASP A 178 -11.99 26.90 13.54
CA ASP A 178 -11.16 27.37 14.64
C ASP A 178 -9.71 27.60 14.18
N LYS A 179 -9.05 28.60 14.69
CA LYS A 179 -7.70 28.98 14.29
C LYS A 179 -6.70 27.83 14.42
N GLN A 180 -6.81 27.03 15.47
CA GLN A 180 -5.91 25.89 15.69
C GLN A 180 -6.11 24.81 14.63
N ASN A 181 -7.35 24.49 14.27
CA ASN A 181 -7.68 23.54 13.23
C ASN A 181 -7.20 24.04 11.86
N LEU A 182 -7.37 25.33 11.59
CA LEU A 182 -6.89 25.98 10.37
C LEU A 182 -5.35 25.88 10.24
N GLU A 183 -4.62 26.17 11.31
CA GLU A 183 -3.16 26.05 11.36
C GLU A 183 -2.72 24.59 11.08
N PHE A 184 -3.43 23.61 11.63
CA PHE A 184 -3.18 22.20 11.39
C PHE A 184 -3.45 21.79 9.92
N PHE A 185 -4.54 22.26 9.33
CA PHE A 185 -4.84 21.97 7.92
C PHE A 185 -3.78 22.51 6.98
N TYR A 186 -3.26 23.69 7.23
CA TYR A 186 -2.13 24.21 6.45
C TYR A 186 -0.82 23.47 6.71
N LEU A 187 -0.60 22.96 7.92
CA LEU A 187 0.52 22.08 8.22
C LEU A 187 0.46 20.81 7.34
N ILE A 188 -0.70 20.17 7.21
CA ILE A 188 -0.89 19.00 6.35
C ILE A 188 -0.60 19.34 4.88
N LYS A 189 -1.15 20.46 4.37
CA LYS A 189 -0.86 20.90 3.00
C LYS A 189 0.64 21.08 2.77
N LEU A 190 1.32 21.74 3.67
CA LEU A 190 2.75 22.00 3.54
C LEU A 190 3.58 20.72 3.60
N ASN A 191 3.27 19.83 4.54
CA ASN A 191 3.97 18.56 4.70
C ASN A 191 3.79 17.64 3.48
N TYR A 192 2.57 17.56 2.91
CA TYR A 192 2.32 16.83 1.67
C TYR A 192 3.13 17.40 0.50
N LEU A 193 3.15 18.71 0.33
CA LEU A 193 3.91 19.35 -0.76
C LEU A 193 5.42 19.12 -0.62
N TYR A 194 5.95 19.08 0.60
CA TYR A 194 7.33 18.67 0.85
C TYR A 194 7.56 17.20 0.55
N SER A 195 6.68 16.31 1.00
CA SER A 195 6.75 14.88 0.75
C SER A 195 6.80 14.58 -0.75
N SER A 196 5.87 15.18 -1.51
CA SER A 196 5.78 15.06 -2.98
C SER A 196 6.84 15.87 -3.73
N PHE A 197 7.73 16.59 -3.03
CA PHE A 197 8.76 17.45 -3.61
C PHE A 197 8.24 18.57 -4.56
N LYS A 198 7.01 19.03 -4.31
CA LYS A 198 6.37 20.12 -5.08
C LYS A 198 6.84 21.49 -4.58
N LEU A 199 8.15 21.75 -4.69
CA LEU A 199 8.80 22.90 -4.05
C LEU A 199 8.30 24.26 -4.55
N SER A 200 7.88 24.37 -5.81
CA SER A 200 7.27 25.59 -6.34
C SER A 200 5.94 25.91 -5.63
N GLU A 201 5.11 24.89 -5.40
CA GLU A 201 3.84 25.03 -4.68
C GLU A 201 4.06 25.34 -3.20
N VAL A 202 5.06 24.71 -2.57
CA VAL A 202 5.49 25.04 -1.20
C VAL A 202 5.80 26.52 -1.08
N CYS A 203 6.62 27.06 -2.01
CA CYS A 203 7.05 28.45 -1.96
C CYS A 203 5.91 29.43 -2.27
N SER A 204 4.95 29.02 -3.07
CA SER A 204 3.71 29.80 -3.30
C SER A 204 2.81 29.79 -2.08
N LEU A 205 2.59 28.61 -1.49
CA LEU A 205 1.78 28.48 -0.27
C LEU A 205 2.38 29.27 0.90
N ARG A 206 3.70 29.24 1.08
CA ARG A 206 4.44 30.01 2.08
C ARG A 206 4.08 31.50 2.03
N LEU A 207 4.08 32.11 0.83
CA LEU A 207 3.75 33.54 0.68
C LEU A 207 2.33 33.82 1.20
N PHE A 208 1.37 33.02 0.79
CA PHE A 208 0.00 33.13 1.27
C PHE A 208 -0.10 33.02 2.81
N LEU A 209 0.58 32.03 3.42
CA LEU A 209 0.55 31.81 4.86
C LEU A 209 1.16 32.96 5.66
N LEU A 210 2.23 33.59 5.13
CA LEU A 210 2.82 34.78 5.73
C LEU A 210 1.89 35.97 5.69
N GLU A 211 1.18 36.19 4.58
CA GLU A 211 0.18 37.27 4.44
C GLU A 211 -1.00 37.08 5.42
N GLN A 212 -1.44 35.84 5.63
CA GLN A 212 -2.53 35.50 6.54
C GLN A 212 -2.08 35.43 8.02
N SER A 213 -0.80 35.61 8.31
CA SER A 213 -0.24 35.51 9.67
C SER A 213 -0.56 34.17 10.37
N ILE A 214 -0.53 33.08 9.60
CA ILE A 214 -0.71 31.72 10.09
C ILE A 214 0.53 31.31 10.89
N ASN A 215 0.32 30.71 12.06
CA ASN A 215 1.40 30.26 12.93
C ASN A 215 1.53 28.73 12.86
N LEU A 216 2.68 28.24 12.40
CA LEU A 216 2.95 26.81 12.32
C LEU A 216 3.95 26.38 13.40
N PRO A 217 3.88 25.10 13.86
CA PRO A 217 4.71 24.62 14.94
C PRO A 217 6.21 24.72 14.61
N LYS A 218 7.02 24.91 15.67
CA LYS A 218 8.51 24.91 15.58
C LYS A 218 9.09 25.88 14.55
N ASN A 219 8.44 27.01 14.32
CA ASN A 219 8.83 28.02 13.33
C ASN A 219 8.93 27.43 11.91
N LEU A 220 8.12 26.40 11.59
CA LEU A 220 8.14 25.74 10.28
C LEU A 220 7.94 26.75 9.14
N LEU A 221 7.01 27.71 9.29
CA LEU A 221 6.75 28.70 8.26
C LEU A 221 7.96 29.60 8.01
N GLN A 222 8.63 30.09 9.07
CA GLN A 222 9.83 30.92 8.95
C GLN A 222 10.99 30.13 8.33
N LYS A 223 11.18 28.86 8.73
CA LYS A 223 12.18 27.97 8.14
C LYS A 223 11.86 27.69 6.67
N SER A 224 10.60 27.48 6.32
CA SER A 224 10.14 27.34 4.93
C SER A 224 10.40 28.62 4.11
N ASP A 225 10.22 29.80 4.72
CA ASP A 225 10.53 31.07 4.07
C ASP A 225 12.02 31.20 3.75
N ILE A 226 12.88 30.93 4.72
CA ILE A 226 14.34 30.92 4.53
C ILE A 226 14.75 29.90 3.45
N PHE A 227 14.18 28.71 3.46
CA PHE A 227 14.42 27.67 2.45
C PHE A 227 14.02 28.14 1.05
N CYS A 228 12.81 28.67 0.88
CA CYS A 228 12.32 29.16 -0.40
C CYS A 228 13.13 30.35 -0.93
N LEU A 229 13.49 31.31 -0.07
CA LEU A 229 14.38 32.41 -0.48
C LEU A 229 15.73 31.91 -0.96
N THR A 230 16.23 30.83 -0.35
CA THR A 230 17.48 30.20 -0.81
C THR A 230 17.31 29.57 -2.20
N LEU A 231 16.18 28.88 -2.46
CA LEU A 231 15.87 28.34 -3.78
C LEU A 231 15.67 29.42 -4.85
N GLU A 232 15.13 30.57 -4.45
CA GLU A 232 14.96 31.76 -5.32
C GLU A 232 16.26 32.53 -5.51
N ASN A 233 17.41 32.05 -4.99
CA ASN A 233 18.73 32.74 -5.02
C ASN A 233 18.75 34.09 -4.27
N LYS A 234 17.82 34.37 -3.40
CA LYS A 234 17.74 35.54 -2.53
C LYS A 234 18.56 35.38 -1.26
N PHE A 235 19.84 35.01 -1.40
CA PHE A 235 20.69 34.58 -0.27
C PHE A 235 20.87 35.64 0.82
N SER A 236 20.87 36.95 0.47
CA SER A 236 21.01 38.03 1.45
C SER A 236 19.79 38.12 2.36
N GLU A 237 18.60 37.98 1.80
CA GLU A 237 17.35 37.98 2.53
C GLU A 237 17.23 36.72 3.41
N ALA A 238 17.54 35.54 2.85
CA ALA A 238 17.56 34.29 3.59
C ALA A 238 18.49 34.34 4.82
N LYS A 239 19.71 34.91 4.67
CA LYS A 239 20.65 35.06 5.78
C LYS A 239 20.16 36.03 6.85
N LEU A 240 19.52 37.14 6.43
CA LEU A 240 18.93 38.08 7.38
C LEU A 240 17.81 37.44 8.20
N LEU A 241 16.86 36.76 7.53
CA LEU A 241 15.78 36.06 8.21
C LEU A 241 16.28 34.94 9.12
N ASN A 242 17.31 34.19 8.69
CA ASN A 242 17.90 33.17 9.54
C ASN A 242 18.55 33.74 10.79
N SER A 243 19.23 34.91 10.71
CA SER A 243 19.77 35.54 11.91
C SER A 243 18.67 36.00 12.88
N LEU A 244 17.58 36.57 12.36
CA LEU A 244 16.41 36.92 13.19
C LEU A 244 15.74 35.71 13.84
N LEU A 245 15.65 34.60 13.09
CA LEU A 245 15.14 33.34 13.62
C LEU A 245 15.99 32.83 14.80
N ILE A 246 17.32 32.80 14.64
CA ILE A 246 18.27 32.38 15.70
C ILE A 246 18.12 33.26 16.96
N ASP A 247 17.93 34.56 16.79
CA ASP A 247 17.78 35.49 17.91
C ASP A 247 16.45 35.33 18.64
N SER A 248 15.40 34.84 17.93
CA SER A 248 14.06 34.65 18.48
C SER A 248 13.85 33.26 19.11
N GLU A 249 14.64 32.25 18.72
CA GLU A 249 14.48 30.88 19.21
C GLU A 249 15.07 30.72 20.62
N THR A 250 14.28 30.19 21.54
CA THR A 250 14.74 29.82 22.89
C THR A 250 15.66 28.59 22.89
N VAL A 251 15.46 27.68 21.92
CA VAL A 251 16.28 26.51 21.67
C VAL A 251 16.66 26.50 20.21
N LYS A 252 17.95 26.59 19.91
CA LYS A 252 18.45 26.62 18.53
C LYS A 252 18.25 25.27 17.85
N ASP A 253 17.73 25.32 16.64
CA ASP A 253 17.61 24.16 15.76
C ASP A 253 18.93 23.95 15.00
N GLU A 254 19.86 23.25 15.63
CA GLU A 254 21.18 22.99 15.05
C GLU A 254 21.12 22.22 13.73
N TYR A 255 20.11 21.36 13.57
CA TYR A 255 19.96 20.57 12.35
C TYR A 255 19.59 21.46 11.16
N PHE A 256 18.58 22.34 11.34
CA PHE A 256 18.22 23.34 10.33
C PHE A 256 19.40 24.22 9.96
N GLN A 257 20.14 24.71 10.97
CA GLN A 257 21.30 25.59 10.72
C GLN A 257 22.40 24.91 9.92
N LYS A 258 22.68 23.63 10.18
CA LYS A 258 23.64 22.84 9.38
C LYS A 258 23.17 22.70 7.93
N LEU A 259 21.92 22.33 7.70
CA LEU A 259 21.35 22.20 6.34
C LEU A 259 21.37 23.54 5.60
N PHE A 260 20.94 24.62 6.23
CA PHE A 260 20.95 25.94 5.65
C PHE A 260 22.35 26.40 5.25
N ASN A 261 23.35 26.24 6.14
CA ASN A 261 24.73 26.56 5.83
C ASN A 261 25.28 25.70 4.70
N PHE A 262 24.92 24.43 4.63
CA PHE A 262 25.31 23.54 3.53
C PHE A 262 24.73 24.01 2.20
N MET A 263 23.46 24.44 2.14
CA MET A 263 22.83 25.01 0.95
C MET A 263 23.53 26.27 0.44
N LEU A 264 24.12 27.05 1.34
CA LEU A 264 24.83 28.30 0.99
C LEU A 264 26.29 28.07 0.59
N SER A 265 26.85 26.90 0.92
CA SER A 265 28.27 26.61 0.66
C SER A 265 28.47 26.15 -0.78
N SER A 266 29.47 26.70 -1.47
CA SER A 266 29.92 26.21 -2.77
C SER A 266 30.77 24.93 -2.66
N GLU A 267 31.26 24.61 -1.49
CA GLU A 267 32.08 23.44 -1.22
C GLU A 267 31.22 22.31 -0.61
N LYS A 268 30.78 21.35 -1.43
CA LYS A 268 30.07 20.15 -1.01
C LYS A 268 30.96 19.12 -0.29
N SER A 269 32.19 19.48 0.10
CA SER A 269 33.21 18.54 0.59
C SER A 269 33.12 18.17 2.07
N ASN A 270 32.31 18.85 2.85
CA ASN A 270 32.18 18.53 4.26
C ASN A 270 31.05 17.53 4.47
N PHE A 271 31.44 16.31 4.76
CA PHE A 271 30.54 15.23 5.12
C PHE A 271 29.53 15.69 6.18
N PHE A 272 28.28 15.80 5.77
CA PHE A 272 27.18 16.06 6.67
C PHE A 272 26.78 14.72 7.29
N ASN A 273 27.06 14.54 8.57
CA ASN A 273 26.53 13.39 9.30
C ASN A 273 25.09 13.72 9.70
N PRO A 274 24.09 13.06 9.07
CA PRO A 274 22.75 13.60 9.07
C PRO A 274 22.04 13.50 10.40
N LEU A 275 22.41 12.77 11.33
CA LEU A 275 21.46 12.47 12.38
C LEU A 275 22.00 12.41 13.75
N ILE A 276 21.44 13.17 14.54
CA ILE A 276 21.15 12.79 15.93
C ILE A 276 20.35 13.94 16.51
N ASN A 277 19.07 13.86 16.61
CA ASN A 277 18.11 14.80 17.17
C ASN A 277 17.35 15.69 16.18
N ILE A 278 16.56 15.08 15.28
CA ILE A 278 15.38 15.79 14.77
C ILE A 278 14.44 15.95 15.97
N GLN A 279 14.36 17.15 16.50
CA GLN A 279 13.61 17.44 17.72
C GLN A 279 12.10 17.47 17.51
N SER A 280 11.63 17.44 16.26
CA SER A 280 10.21 17.54 15.95
C SER A 280 9.86 16.81 14.66
N LYS A 281 8.86 15.93 14.73
CA LYS A 281 8.26 15.31 13.55
C LYS A 281 7.71 16.32 12.56
N ASP A 282 7.26 17.51 13.03
CA ASP A 282 6.70 18.56 12.18
C ASP A 282 7.69 19.13 11.16
N LEU A 283 9.01 18.94 11.37
CA LEU A 283 10.06 19.48 10.52
C LEU A 283 10.67 18.45 9.56
N VAL A 284 10.36 17.14 9.72
CA VAL A 284 11.03 16.08 8.94
C VAL A 284 10.81 16.21 7.44
N PHE A 285 9.63 16.69 7.01
CA PHE A 285 9.33 16.87 5.59
C PHE A 285 10.13 18.02 4.96
N LEU A 286 10.27 19.14 5.67
CA LEU A 286 11.16 20.23 5.27
C LEU A 286 12.60 19.71 5.17
N TYR A 287 13.08 18.99 6.19
CA TYR A 287 14.45 18.46 6.19
C TYR A 287 14.69 17.44 5.09
N SER A 288 13.73 16.57 4.82
CA SER A 288 13.82 15.61 3.70
C SER A 288 14.00 16.35 2.37
N SER A 289 13.26 17.44 2.16
CA SER A 289 13.39 18.26 0.96
C SER A 289 14.72 19.02 0.89
N MET A 290 15.20 19.54 2.04
CA MET A 290 16.51 20.20 2.10
C MET A 290 17.66 19.21 1.84
N LEU A 291 17.58 17.99 2.32
CA LEU A 291 18.57 16.93 2.04
C LEU A 291 18.56 16.58 0.55
N ARG A 292 17.38 16.31 -0.01
CA ARG A 292 17.23 15.93 -1.42
C ARG A 292 17.77 17.00 -2.37
N ILE A 293 17.47 18.29 -2.14
CA ILE A 293 17.98 19.38 -2.99
C ILE A 293 19.51 19.51 -2.93
N ASN A 294 20.10 19.08 -1.84
CA ASN A 294 21.54 19.08 -1.64
C ASN A 294 22.22 17.76 -2.04
N GLU A 295 21.48 16.83 -2.62
CA GLU A 295 21.98 15.49 -2.98
C GLU A 295 22.56 14.73 -1.77
N LEU A 296 21.95 14.92 -0.60
CA LEU A 296 22.30 14.23 0.64
C LEU A 296 21.36 13.06 0.89
N PRO A 297 21.86 11.93 1.44
CA PRO A 297 21.02 10.77 1.69
C PRO A 297 19.98 11.01 2.76
N LEU A 298 18.82 10.38 2.59
CA LEU A 298 17.85 10.12 3.65
C LEU A 298 18.16 8.74 4.20
N ASP A 299 18.73 8.68 5.38
CA ASP A 299 19.11 7.41 5.98
C ASP A 299 17.94 6.71 6.69
N GLN A 300 18.24 5.55 7.30
CA GLN A 300 17.23 4.72 7.95
C GLN A 300 16.49 5.46 9.07
N ASP A 301 17.12 6.43 9.72
CA ASP A 301 16.49 7.16 10.83
C ASP A 301 15.30 8.01 10.34
N PHE A 302 15.29 8.47 9.08
CA PHE A 302 14.11 9.12 8.50
C PHE A 302 12.93 8.16 8.37
N ILE A 303 13.19 6.93 7.92
CA ILE A 303 12.13 5.91 7.83
C ILE A 303 11.59 5.57 9.24
N GLU A 304 12.45 5.56 10.26
CA GLU A 304 12.04 5.25 11.63
C GLU A 304 11.21 6.36 12.29
N LEU A 305 11.42 7.62 11.88
CA LEU A 305 10.66 8.77 12.40
C LEU A 305 9.20 8.77 11.96
N ASP A 306 8.96 8.53 10.68
CA ASP A 306 7.62 8.43 10.10
C ASP A 306 7.66 7.47 8.90
N PRO A 307 7.59 6.15 9.17
CA PRO A 307 7.86 5.15 8.16
C PRO A 307 6.82 5.12 7.03
N LEU A 308 5.65 5.66 7.23
CA LEU A 308 4.58 5.68 6.25
C LEU A 308 4.68 6.93 5.37
N ASN A 309 4.60 8.10 5.97
CA ASN A 309 4.58 9.37 5.23
C ASN A 309 5.93 9.73 4.56
N LEU A 310 7.06 9.15 5.02
CA LEU A 310 8.39 9.41 4.45
C LEU A 310 8.84 8.36 3.43
N SER A 311 8.06 7.31 3.15
CA SER A 311 8.42 6.29 2.17
C SER A 311 8.71 6.90 0.79
N ILE A 312 7.83 7.73 0.28
CA ILE A 312 8.00 8.38 -1.03
C ILE A 312 9.23 9.29 -1.07
N PRO A 313 9.46 10.22 -0.12
CA PRO A 313 10.70 10.99 -0.08
C PRO A 313 11.97 10.14 -0.12
N VAL A 314 12.00 9.01 0.61
CA VAL A 314 13.16 8.10 0.64
C VAL A 314 13.36 7.38 -0.69
N ILE A 315 12.28 6.88 -1.31
CA ILE A 315 12.34 6.22 -2.63
C ILE A 315 12.92 7.17 -3.68
N LEU A 316 12.49 8.43 -3.67
CA LEU A 316 12.89 9.45 -4.64
C LEU A 316 14.25 10.12 -4.33
N SER A 317 14.89 9.79 -3.22
CA SER A 317 16.20 10.31 -2.85
C SER A 317 17.32 9.52 -3.54
N GLU A 318 17.85 10.02 -4.66
CA GLU A 318 18.90 9.35 -5.43
C GLU A 318 20.20 9.13 -4.63
N SER A 319 20.49 10.01 -3.68
CA SER A 319 21.67 9.89 -2.81
C SER A 319 21.52 8.86 -1.69
N THR A 320 20.30 8.38 -1.46
CA THR A 320 20.02 7.32 -0.48
C THR A 320 20.44 5.96 -1.03
N SER A 321 21.02 5.12 -0.19
CA SER A 321 21.46 3.78 -0.61
C SER A 321 20.28 2.92 -1.11
N MET A 322 20.55 2.07 -2.09
CA MET A 322 19.50 1.32 -2.78
C MET A 322 18.74 0.35 -1.87
N ASP A 323 19.40 -0.25 -0.91
CA ASP A 323 18.78 -1.12 0.08
C ASP A 323 17.71 -0.38 0.90
N ILE A 324 18.01 0.84 1.36
CA ILE A 324 17.06 1.69 2.10
C ILE A 324 15.89 2.11 1.19
N ARG A 325 16.19 2.51 -0.05
CA ARG A 325 15.15 2.89 -1.03
C ARG A 325 14.21 1.73 -1.36
N ILE A 326 14.76 0.53 -1.58
CA ILE A 326 13.96 -0.68 -1.84
C ILE A 326 13.12 -1.06 -0.62
N LYS A 327 13.69 -1.00 0.58
CA LYS A 327 12.95 -1.25 1.82
C LYS A 327 11.75 -0.30 1.99
N ALA A 328 11.96 0.99 1.71
CA ALA A 328 10.88 1.97 1.69
C ALA A 328 9.83 1.67 0.60
N ALA A 329 10.28 1.21 -0.58
CA ALA A 329 9.42 0.86 -1.69
C ALA A 329 8.60 -0.42 -1.44
N HIS A 330 9.16 -1.44 -0.78
CA HIS A 330 8.39 -2.62 -0.37
C HIS A 330 7.21 -2.20 0.50
N ARG A 331 7.48 -1.38 1.51
CA ARG A 331 6.44 -0.89 2.40
C ARG A 331 5.42 -0.02 1.67
N ALA A 332 5.89 0.92 0.85
CA ALA A 332 4.99 1.78 0.07
C ALA A 332 4.09 0.97 -0.89
N TYR A 333 4.59 -0.15 -1.43
CA TYR A 333 3.80 -1.05 -2.24
C TYR A 333 2.76 -1.83 -1.42
N GLU A 334 3.13 -2.34 -0.23
CA GLU A 334 2.21 -3.03 0.68
C GLU A 334 1.08 -2.11 1.19
N ASP A 335 1.37 -0.82 1.33
CA ASP A 335 0.42 0.22 1.74
C ASP A 335 -0.28 0.91 0.54
N ASP A 336 -0.16 0.34 -0.67
CA ASP A 336 -0.77 0.84 -1.93
C ASP A 336 -0.34 2.28 -2.34
N LEU A 337 0.78 2.78 -1.84
CA LEU A 337 1.29 4.11 -2.17
C LEU A 337 2.03 4.17 -3.51
N ILE A 338 2.59 3.05 -3.97
CA ILE A 338 3.25 2.96 -5.29
C ILE A 338 2.75 1.75 -6.07
N SER A 339 2.87 1.82 -7.40
CA SER A 339 2.55 0.69 -8.28
C SER A 339 3.67 -0.36 -8.32
N ILE A 340 3.33 -1.58 -8.74
CA ILE A 340 4.33 -2.65 -8.99
C ILE A 340 5.33 -2.23 -10.09
N ASP A 341 4.90 -1.41 -11.04
CA ASP A 341 5.76 -0.89 -12.11
C ASP A 341 6.82 0.07 -11.56
N SER A 342 6.47 0.89 -10.57
CA SER A 342 7.44 1.76 -9.87
C SER A 342 8.47 0.93 -9.11
N LEU A 343 8.05 -0.12 -8.43
CA LEU A 343 8.95 -1.04 -7.73
C LEU A 343 9.86 -1.79 -8.71
N SER A 344 9.32 -2.23 -9.85
CA SER A 344 10.09 -2.87 -10.93
C SER A 344 11.18 -1.95 -11.48
N ALA A 345 10.85 -0.68 -11.71
CA ALA A 345 11.81 0.32 -12.18
C ALA A 345 12.92 0.55 -11.14
N LEU A 346 12.57 0.59 -9.86
CA LEU A 346 13.56 0.72 -8.79
C LEU A 346 14.50 -0.51 -8.75
N TYR A 347 13.98 -1.73 -8.87
CA TYR A 347 14.79 -2.94 -8.93
C TYR A 347 15.74 -2.94 -10.13
N GLN A 348 15.27 -2.49 -11.31
CA GLN A 348 16.09 -2.37 -12.50
C GLN A 348 17.20 -1.33 -12.37
N SER A 349 17.03 -0.31 -11.51
CA SER A 349 18.02 0.74 -11.30
C SER A 349 19.18 0.32 -10.38
N VAL A 350 19.12 -0.87 -9.76
CA VAL A 350 20.26 -1.41 -8.99
C VAL A 350 21.38 -1.81 -9.94
N ASP A 351 22.59 -1.32 -9.71
CA ASP A 351 23.74 -1.57 -10.56
C ASP A 351 24.44 -2.88 -10.14
N PHE A 352 24.12 -3.98 -10.85
CA PHE A 352 24.84 -5.25 -10.74
C PHE A 352 25.77 -5.41 -11.96
N SER A 353 27.00 -5.77 -11.68
CA SER A 353 27.99 -6.03 -12.75
C SER A 353 27.70 -7.33 -13.49
N SER A 354 28.14 -7.45 -14.75
CA SER A 354 28.01 -8.68 -15.54
C SER A 354 28.62 -9.90 -14.82
N LYS A 355 29.70 -9.70 -14.04
CA LYS A 355 30.35 -10.79 -13.29
C LYS A 355 29.50 -11.33 -12.16
N GLU A 356 28.62 -10.52 -11.59
CA GLU A 356 27.69 -10.96 -10.56
C GLU A 356 26.61 -11.86 -11.12
N PHE A 357 26.26 -11.69 -12.40
CA PHE A 357 25.32 -12.58 -13.09
C PHE A 357 25.96 -13.88 -13.61
N ASP A 358 27.29 -13.95 -13.72
CA ASP A 358 28.01 -15.17 -14.15
C ASP A 358 27.96 -16.28 -13.09
N ASP A 359 27.87 -15.94 -11.80
CA ASP A 359 27.84 -16.90 -10.67
C ASP A 359 26.75 -16.49 -9.65
N PRO A 360 25.47 -16.80 -9.96
CA PRO A 360 24.34 -16.35 -9.14
C PRO A 360 24.38 -16.86 -7.70
N ASP A 361 24.75 -18.11 -7.47
CA ASP A 361 24.75 -18.73 -6.14
C ASP A 361 25.79 -18.06 -5.23
N LYS A 362 26.95 -17.71 -5.79
CA LYS A 362 27.99 -16.98 -5.08
C LYS A 362 27.56 -15.53 -4.80
N THR A 363 26.96 -14.88 -5.79
CA THR A 363 26.52 -13.49 -5.64
C THR A 363 25.48 -13.37 -4.54
N ILE A 364 24.45 -14.22 -4.55
CA ILE A 364 23.42 -14.24 -3.50
C ILE A 364 24.02 -14.52 -2.12
N SER A 365 24.99 -15.43 -2.03
CA SER A 365 25.64 -15.71 -0.73
C SER A 365 26.44 -14.54 -0.17
N ASN A 366 26.82 -13.58 -1.01
CA ASN A 366 27.55 -12.37 -0.63
C ASN A 366 26.63 -11.15 -0.40
N ILE A 367 25.36 -11.23 -0.78
CA ILE A 367 24.37 -10.18 -0.54
C ILE A 367 23.80 -10.39 0.87
N ASP A 368 24.21 -9.56 1.81
CA ASP A 368 23.75 -9.63 3.21
C ASP A 368 22.35 -9.02 3.42
N ASN A 369 21.73 -8.48 2.36
CA ASN A 369 20.52 -7.67 2.42
C ASN A 369 19.42 -8.29 1.54
N ASN A 370 18.26 -8.56 2.14
CA ASN A 370 17.14 -9.20 1.44
C ASN A 370 16.60 -8.32 0.31
N GLU A 371 16.56 -7.01 0.51
CA GLU A 371 16.05 -6.03 -0.45
C GLU A 371 16.87 -6.07 -1.75
N LEU A 372 18.19 -6.07 -1.64
CA LEU A 372 19.07 -6.20 -2.80
C LEU A 372 18.99 -7.60 -3.43
N GLY A 373 18.81 -8.64 -2.61
CA GLY A 373 18.58 -10.01 -3.10
C GLY A 373 17.33 -10.13 -3.95
N MET A 374 16.23 -9.48 -3.56
CA MET A 374 14.99 -9.40 -4.35
C MET A 374 15.23 -8.73 -5.70
N ALA A 375 15.91 -7.59 -5.72
CA ALA A 375 16.25 -6.87 -6.96
C ALA A 375 17.18 -7.70 -7.86
N TYR A 376 18.15 -8.40 -7.28
CA TYR A 376 19.07 -9.26 -8.01
C TYR A 376 18.35 -10.40 -8.73
N TYR A 377 17.50 -11.16 -8.03
CA TYR A 377 16.74 -12.23 -8.64
C TYR A 377 15.78 -11.74 -9.73
N TYR A 378 15.15 -10.59 -9.52
CA TYR A 378 14.29 -9.98 -10.52
C TYR A 378 15.08 -9.64 -11.81
N GLN A 379 16.24 -8.99 -11.68
CA GLN A 379 17.09 -8.70 -12.83
C GLN A 379 17.62 -9.98 -13.49
N LEU A 380 18.06 -10.97 -12.69
CA LEU A 380 18.54 -12.25 -13.19
C LEU A 380 17.47 -12.96 -14.01
N ALA A 381 16.20 -12.97 -13.54
CA ALA A 381 15.07 -13.56 -14.28
C ALA A 381 14.82 -12.85 -15.62
N ASN A 382 15.00 -11.52 -15.66
CA ASN A 382 14.80 -10.74 -16.88
C ASN A 382 15.90 -10.96 -17.94
N ILE A 383 17.15 -11.21 -17.54
CA ILE A 383 18.27 -11.40 -18.47
C ILE A 383 18.39 -12.83 -18.98
N GLN A 384 17.73 -13.82 -18.36
CA GLN A 384 17.77 -15.20 -18.84
C GLN A 384 17.08 -15.36 -20.20
N ILE A 385 17.80 -15.90 -21.16
CA ILE A 385 17.33 -16.07 -22.53
C ILE A 385 16.53 -17.37 -22.68
N PHE A 386 16.98 -18.45 -22.03
CA PHE A 386 16.36 -19.75 -22.15
C PHE A 386 15.18 -19.89 -21.18
N PRO A 387 14.01 -20.32 -21.66
CA PRO A 387 12.81 -20.43 -20.83
C PRO A 387 12.99 -21.28 -19.57
N ASP A 388 13.65 -22.43 -19.69
CA ASP A 388 13.84 -23.36 -18.55
C ASP A 388 14.75 -22.73 -17.48
N GLU A 389 15.84 -22.08 -17.88
CA GLU A 389 16.74 -21.38 -16.96
C GLU A 389 16.03 -20.20 -16.29
N ARG A 390 15.19 -19.49 -17.04
CA ARG A 390 14.38 -18.39 -16.48
C ARG A 390 13.39 -18.90 -15.45
N LEU A 391 12.71 -20.01 -15.70
CA LEU A 391 11.82 -20.65 -14.74
C LEU A 391 12.55 -21.10 -13.47
N ASP A 392 13.74 -21.71 -13.60
CA ASP A 392 14.55 -22.09 -12.45
C ASP A 392 14.94 -20.87 -11.58
N VAL A 393 15.28 -19.76 -12.22
CA VAL A 393 15.56 -18.51 -11.51
C VAL A 393 14.31 -17.99 -10.78
N ILE A 394 13.14 -18.02 -11.41
CA ILE A 394 11.88 -17.59 -10.79
C ILE A 394 11.55 -18.45 -9.57
N LEU A 395 11.73 -19.76 -9.63
CA LEU A 395 11.52 -20.64 -8.47
C LEU A 395 12.48 -20.31 -7.32
N LYS A 396 13.77 -20.11 -7.61
CA LYS A 396 14.76 -19.69 -6.62
C LYS A 396 14.38 -18.32 -6.02
N TYR A 397 13.84 -17.41 -6.84
CA TYR A 397 13.35 -16.12 -6.40
C TYR A 397 12.17 -16.27 -5.42
N PHE A 398 11.19 -17.10 -5.75
CA PHE A 398 10.04 -17.36 -4.86
C PHE A 398 10.48 -17.99 -3.54
N GLU A 399 11.42 -18.94 -3.56
CA GLU A 399 11.99 -19.53 -2.34
C GLU A 399 12.73 -18.49 -1.48
N PHE A 400 13.49 -17.61 -2.12
CA PHE A 400 14.21 -16.53 -1.43
C PHE A 400 13.22 -15.54 -0.81
N ALA A 401 12.25 -15.10 -1.58
CA ALA A 401 11.20 -14.18 -1.13
C ALA A 401 10.37 -14.75 0.03
N LYS A 402 10.02 -16.04 -0.04
CA LYS A 402 9.30 -16.73 1.04
C LYS A 402 10.09 -16.78 2.34
N LYS A 403 11.40 -17.02 2.29
CA LYS A 403 12.26 -16.97 3.48
C LYS A 403 12.35 -15.59 4.10
N SER A 404 12.17 -14.55 3.28
CA SER A 404 12.21 -13.13 3.68
C SER A 404 10.83 -12.56 4.02
N GLY A 405 9.73 -13.33 3.84
CA GLY A 405 8.35 -12.85 4.04
C GLY A 405 7.87 -11.86 2.97
N LEU A 406 8.49 -11.90 1.77
CA LEU A 406 8.25 -10.97 0.66
C LEU A 406 7.66 -11.67 -0.58
N GLU A 407 7.04 -12.85 -0.39
CA GLU A 407 6.53 -13.68 -1.48
C GLU A 407 5.45 -12.96 -2.32
N ASN A 408 4.58 -12.17 -1.71
CA ASN A 408 3.54 -11.44 -2.45
C ASN A 408 4.16 -10.43 -3.42
N ILE A 409 5.24 -9.76 -3.01
CA ILE A 409 5.98 -8.83 -3.87
C ILE A 409 6.63 -9.59 -5.04
N ALA A 410 7.26 -10.75 -4.74
CA ALA A 410 7.87 -11.56 -5.78
C ALA A 410 6.83 -12.06 -6.81
N TYR A 411 5.67 -12.49 -6.36
CA TYR A 411 4.57 -12.91 -7.24
C TYR A 411 4.07 -11.76 -8.11
N ALA A 412 3.85 -10.60 -7.52
CA ALA A 412 3.36 -9.44 -8.25
C ALA A 412 4.36 -8.94 -9.30
N ILE A 413 5.63 -8.79 -8.92
CA ILE A 413 6.65 -8.22 -9.82
C ILE A 413 7.04 -9.16 -10.96
N THR A 414 6.86 -10.49 -10.78
CA THR A 414 7.16 -11.49 -11.82
C THR A 414 5.98 -11.80 -12.73
N GLU A 415 4.79 -11.26 -12.50
CA GLU A 415 3.60 -11.57 -13.30
C GLU A 415 3.85 -11.47 -14.81
N LYS A 416 4.37 -10.33 -15.27
CA LYS A 416 4.68 -10.12 -16.69
C LYS A 416 5.73 -11.09 -17.24
N ILE A 417 6.59 -11.62 -16.39
CA ILE A 417 7.59 -12.61 -16.80
C ILE A 417 6.93 -13.99 -16.91
N ILE A 418 6.14 -14.40 -15.93
CA ILE A 418 5.47 -15.71 -15.95
C ILE A 418 4.39 -15.82 -17.02
N GLU A 419 3.76 -14.72 -17.44
CA GLU A 419 2.84 -14.68 -18.59
C GLU A 419 3.47 -15.10 -19.93
N THR A 420 4.79 -15.05 -20.04
CA THR A 420 5.51 -15.49 -21.24
C THR A 420 5.59 -17.02 -21.37
N PHE A 421 5.21 -17.77 -20.34
CA PHE A 421 5.25 -19.22 -20.32
C PHE A 421 3.86 -19.81 -20.49
N THR A 422 3.82 -20.99 -21.12
CA THR A 422 2.61 -21.79 -21.23
C THR A 422 2.76 -23.07 -20.42
N PRO A 423 1.72 -23.51 -19.69
CA PRO A 423 1.78 -24.76 -18.96
C PRO A 423 1.86 -25.95 -19.93
N THR A 424 2.86 -26.80 -19.75
CA THR A 424 3.12 -28.02 -20.54
C THR A 424 3.45 -29.19 -19.63
N ALA A 425 3.48 -30.42 -20.18
CA ALA A 425 3.88 -31.58 -19.41
C ALA A 425 5.36 -31.52 -18.96
N GLU A 426 6.21 -30.79 -19.68
CA GLU A 426 7.65 -30.66 -19.39
C GLU A 426 7.88 -29.77 -18.17
N ASN A 427 7.09 -28.69 -18.03
CA ASN A 427 7.18 -27.76 -16.90
C ASN A 427 6.11 -27.99 -15.82
N SER A 428 5.42 -29.15 -15.87
CA SER A 428 4.31 -29.46 -14.93
C SER A 428 4.74 -29.45 -13.46
N GLN A 429 5.98 -29.84 -13.15
CA GLN A 429 6.45 -29.95 -11.75
C GLN A 429 6.47 -28.62 -11.01
N ILE A 430 6.65 -27.51 -11.72
CA ILE A 430 6.64 -26.16 -11.16
C ILE A 430 5.24 -25.52 -11.16
N GLY A 431 4.27 -26.20 -11.76
CA GLY A 431 2.92 -25.68 -12.00
C GLY A 431 2.23 -25.18 -10.74
N ILE A 432 2.48 -25.81 -9.59
CA ILE A 432 1.86 -25.40 -8.33
C ILE A 432 2.38 -24.05 -7.82
N GLU A 433 3.68 -23.78 -7.91
CA GLU A 433 4.27 -22.53 -7.46
C GLU A 433 3.86 -21.36 -8.39
N ILE A 434 3.79 -21.61 -9.70
CA ILE A 434 3.28 -20.63 -10.66
C ILE A 434 1.77 -20.38 -10.47
N ALA A 435 1.00 -21.44 -10.16
CA ALA A 435 -0.42 -21.28 -9.84
C ALA A 435 -0.63 -20.39 -8.60
N PHE A 436 0.19 -20.54 -7.54
CA PHE A 436 0.12 -19.66 -6.39
C PHE A 436 0.45 -18.20 -6.73
N ALA A 437 1.44 -17.96 -7.61
CA ALA A 437 1.75 -16.61 -8.07
C ALA A 437 0.55 -15.97 -8.81
N TYR A 438 -0.10 -16.71 -9.70
CA TYR A 438 -1.31 -16.22 -10.38
C TYR A 438 -2.50 -16.02 -9.43
N ILE A 439 -2.67 -16.89 -8.42
CA ILE A 439 -3.70 -16.71 -7.39
C ILE A 439 -3.45 -15.41 -6.60
N ALA A 440 -2.20 -15.14 -6.21
CA ALA A 440 -1.83 -13.93 -5.50
C ALA A 440 -2.12 -12.67 -6.33
N ASN A 441 -1.94 -12.74 -7.64
CA ASN A 441 -2.22 -11.67 -8.60
C ASN A 441 -3.70 -11.65 -9.08
N LYS A 442 -4.57 -12.47 -8.46
CA LYS A 442 -6.00 -12.58 -8.81
C LYS A 442 -6.29 -13.04 -10.26
N ASN A 443 -5.31 -13.66 -10.92
CA ASN A 443 -5.45 -14.22 -12.27
C ASN A 443 -5.81 -15.72 -12.20
N PHE A 444 -7.06 -16.00 -11.86
CA PHE A 444 -7.52 -17.37 -11.53
C PHE A 444 -7.60 -18.28 -12.74
N ASP A 445 -7.86 -17.75 -13.93
CA ASP A 445 -7.94 -18.55 -15.15
C ASP A 445 -6.58 -19.13 -15.53
N GLU A 446 -5.52 -18.34 -15.44
CA GLU A 446 -4.15 -18.82 -15.66
C GLU A 446 -3.70 -19.76 -14.53
N ALA A 447 -4.05 -19.42 -13.27
CA ALA A 447 -3.78 -20.30 -12.14
C ALA A 447 -4.37 -21.72 -12.35
N LEU A 448 -5.63 -21.81 -12.82
CA LEU A 448 -6.27 -23.10 -13.10
C LEU A 448 -5.58 -23.87 -14.22
N LYS A 449 -5.06 -23.21 -15.27
CA LYS A 449 -4.32 -23.88 -16.34
C LYS A 449 -3.06 -24.55 -15.81
N TRP A 450 -2.27 -23.83 -15.02
CA TRP A 450 -1.05 -24.37 -14.40
C TRP A 450 -1.35 -25.46 -13.38
N LEU A 451 -2.40 -25.27 -12.57
CA LEU A 451 -2.84 -26.27 -11.59
C LEU A 451 -3.29 -27.57 -12.25
N ASN A 452 -4.05 -27.51 -13.35
CA ASN A 452 -4.50 -28.68 -14.09
C ASN A 452 -3.32 -29.51 -14.64
N VAL A 453 -2.28 -28.85 -15.17
CA VAL A 453 -1.10 -29.57 -15.68
C VAL A 453 -0.32 -30.20 -14.53
N TYR A 454 -0.20 -29.54 -13.38
CA TYR A 454 0.43 -30.07 -12.18
C TYR A 454 -0.33 -31.30 -11.62
N GLU A 455 -1.66 -31.23 -11.55
CA GLU A 455 -2.53 -32.28 -10.99
C GLU A 455 -2.40 -33.61 -11.76
N ILE A 456 -2.16 -33.59 -13.09
CA ILE A 456 -1.97 -34.79 -13.92
C ILE A 456 -0.82 -35.67 -13.36
N SER A 457 0.27 -35.05 -12.91
CA SER A 457 1.44 -35.76 -12.41
C SER A 457 1.46 -35.92 -10.89
N ASN A 458 0.66 -35.15 -10.14
CA ASN A 458 0.75 -35.02 -8.68
C ASN A 458 -0.63 -35.04 -8.00
N SER A 459 -1.54 -35.91 -8.43
CA SER A 459 -2.97 -35.94 -8.02
C SER A 459 -3.25 -36.07 -6.51
N ASN A 460 -2.25 -36.47 -5.72
CA ASN A 460 -2.38 -36.64 -4.26
C ASN A 460 -1.73 -35.50 -3.45
N ASP A 461 -1.25 -34.44 -4.10
CA ASP A 461 -0.63 -33.34 -3.38
C ASP A 461 -1.71 -32.43 -2.78
N LYS A 462 -1.69 -32.29 -1.44
CA LYS A 462 -2.62 -31.41 -0.70
C LYS A 462 -2.56 -29.93 -1.09
N LYS A 463 -1.46 -29.49 -1.70
CA LYS A 463 -1.33 -28.13 -2.22
C LYS A 463 -2.37 -27.86 -3.32
N ILE A 464 -2.81 -28.87 -4.06
CA ILE A 464 -3.84 -28.74 -5.09
C ILE A 464 -5.19 -28.34 -4.45
N ASP A 465 -5.59 -29.03 -3.40
CA ASP A 465 -6.84 -28.74 -2.69
C ASP A 465 -6.78 -27.34 -2.09
N PHE A 466 -5.62 -26.96 -1.56
CA PHE A 466 -5.39 -25.63 -1.03
C PHE A 466 -5.43 -24.54 -2.10
N ALA A 467 -4.79 -24.74 -3.27
CA ALA A 467 -4.84 -23.80 -4.39
C ALA A 467 -6.28 -23.62 -4.91
N LYS A 468 -7.03 -24.73 -5.09
CA LYS A 468 -8.45 -24.69 -5.46
C LYS A 468 -9.29 -23.93 -4.44
N PHE A 469 -9.06 -24.17 -3.15
CA PHE A 469 -9.71 -23.42 -2.07
C PHE A 469 -9.43 -21.91 -2.16
N LEU A 470 -8.17 -21.49 -2.41
CA LEU A 470 -7.82 -20.09 -2.55
C LEU A 470 -8.50 -19.43 -3.76
N ILE A 471 -8.63 -20.16 -4.87
CA ILE A 471 -9.37 -19.69 -6.06
C ILE A 471 -10.85 -19.50 -5.70
N ASP A 472 -11.50 -20.52 -5.16
CA ASP A 472 -12.92 -20.46 -4.75
C ASP A 472 -13.15 -19.35 -3.73
N LEU A 473 -12.20 -19.18 -2.81
CA LEU A 473 -12.26 -18.15 -1.79
C LEU A 473 -12.28 -16.73 -2.38
N ASN A 474 -11.48 -16.48 -3.42
CA ASN A 474 -11.40 -15.18 -4.05
C ASN A 474 -12.58 -14.90 -5.02
N GLN A 475 -13.16 -15.95 -5.61
CA GLN A 475 -14.29 -15.83 -6.52
C GLN A 475 -15.65 -15.73 -5.83
N ASN A 476 -15.74 -16.14 -4.54
CA ASN A 476 -16.99 -16.19 -3.79
C ASN A 476 -16.89 -15.36 -2.49
N ASP A 477 -17.77 -14.39 -2.32
CA ASP A 477 -17.78 -13.50 -1.14
C ASP A 477 -18.51 -14.06 0.08
N ASN A 478 -18.75 -15.35 0.14
CA ASN A 478 -19.43 -15.96 1.27
C ASN A 478 -18.48 -16.82 2.13
N LEU A 479 -18.86 -16.98 3.40
CA LEU A 479 -18.12 -17.78 4.37
C LEU A 479 -18.23 -19.30 4.13
N ASN A 480 -19.16 -19.75 3.28
CA ASN A 480 -19.40 -21.18 3.07
C ASN A 480 -18.18 -21.90 2.49
N THR A 481 -17.39 -21.21 1.66
CA THR A 481 -16.14 -21.74 1.11
C THR A 481 -15.14 -22.06 2.23
N VAL A 482 -14.96 -21.13 3.19
CA VAL A 482 -14.10 -21.35 4.37
C VAL A 482 -14.61 -22.49 5.23
N ILE A 483 -15.92 -22.49 5.53
CA ILE A 483 -16.56 -23.53 6.34
C ILE A 483 -16.39 -24.90 5.68
N SER A 484 -16.63 -25.00 4.38
CA SER A 484 -16.48 -26.25 3.62
C SER A 484 -15.05 -26.76 3.62
N TYR A 485 -14.08 -25.87 3.41
CA TYR A 485 -12.66 -26.22 3.43
C TYR A 485 -12.23 -26.73 4.81
N LEU A 486 -12.52 -25.99 5.88
CA LEU A 486 -12.20 -26.37 7.26
C LEU A 486 -12.88 -27.68 7.68
N SER A 487 -14.12 -27.93 7.22
CA SER A 487 -14.87 -29.16 7.53
C SER A 487 -14.30 -30.38 6.81
N ASN A 488 -13.73 -30.21 5.61
CA ASN A 488 -13.20 -31.30 4.79
C ASN A 488 -11.71 -31.59 5.06
N THR A 489 -10.96 -30.60 5.54
CA THR A 489 -9.59 -30.80 5.98
C THR A 489 -9.61 -31.47 7.34
N ASN A 490 -9.04 -32.70 7.42
CA ASN A 490 -8.78 -33.37 8.70
C ASN A 490 -7.69 -32.58 9.45
N LEU A 491 -8.05 -31.37 9.92
CA LEU A 491 -7.16 -30.55 10.74
C LEU A 491 -6.94 -31.29 12.06
N ASN A 492 -5.73 -31.79 12.24
CA ASN A 492 -5.35 -32.37 13.51
C ASN A 492 -4.88 -31.22 14.42
N PHE A 493 -5.64 -30.91 15.47
CA PHE A 493 -5.27 -29.92 16.50
C PHE A 493 -3.89 -30.18 17.10
N ASP A 494 -3.43 -31.45 17.10
CA ASP A 494 -2.09 -31.81 17.54
C ASP A 494 -0.97 -31.18 16.68
N GLN A 495 -1.29 -30.71 15.48
CA GLN A 495 -0.36 -29.99 14.60
C GLN A 495 -0.23 -28.51 15.00
N ILE A 496 -1.19 -27.98 15.76
CA ILE A 496 -1.11 -26.63 16.32
C ILE A 496 -0.34 -26.73 17.64
N ASN A 497 0.98 -26.60 17.59
CA ASN A 497 1.87 -26.80 18.74
C ASN A 497 1.73 -25.75 19.86
N ASN A 498 0.85 -24.76 19.71
CA ASN A 498 0.67 -23.67 20.66
C ASN A 498 -0.75 -23.69 21.24
N GLN A 499 -0.87 -23.84 22.55
CA GLN A 499 -2.14 -23.88 23.25
C GLN A 499 -2.99 -22.61 23.01
N SER A 500 -2.36 -21.43 23.02
CA SER A 500 -3.06 -20.17 22.75
C SER A 500 -3.70 -20.16 21.36
N PHE A 501 -3.02 -20.73 20.36
CA PHE A 501 -3.57 -20.86 19.00
C PHE A 501 -4.72 -21.84 18.93
N GLN A 502 -4.64 -22.96 19.69
CA GLN A 502 -5.74 -23.92 19.77
C GLN A 502 -7.01 -23.28 20.36
N GLU A 503 -6.86 -22.47 21.41
CA GLU A 503 -7.97 -21.76 22.05
C GLU A 503 -8.61 -20.72 21.09
N SER A 504 -7.80 -19.90 20.42
CA SER A 504 -8.28 -18.92 19.45
C SER A 504 -8.94 -19.60 18.23
N PHE A 505 -8.39 -20.71 17.78
CA PHE A 505 -8.99 -21.52 16.71
C PHE A 505 -10.32 -22.13 17.13
N GLN A 506 -10.44 -22.61 18.38
CA GLN A 506 -11.71 -23.12 18.91
C GLN A 506 -12.80 -22.04 18.93
N VAL A 507 -12.44 -20.78 19.30
CA VAL A 507 -13.37 -19.65 19.22
C VAL A 507 -13.86 -19.46 17.78
N LEU A 508 -12.95 -19.48 16.81
CA LEU A 508 -13.29 -19.32 15.40
C LEU A 508 -14.20 -20.44 14.88
N ILE A 509 -13.91 -21.70 15.23
CA ILE A 509 -14.74 -22.86 14.87
C ILE A 509 -16.15 -22.73 15.44
N ASN A 510 -16.27 -22.31 16.70
CA ASN A 510 -17.57 -22.10 17.35
C ASN A 510 -18.33 -20.95 16.64
N PHE A 511 -17.66 -19.87 16.31
CA PHE A 511 -18.24 -18.74 15.57
C PHE A 511 -18.78 -19.18 14.19
N LEU A 512 -17.99 -19.98 13.46
CA LEU A 512 -18.35 -20.51 12.14
C LEU A 512 -19.36 -21.67 12.22
N ARG A 513 -19.70 -22.17 13.44
CA ARG A 513 -20.62 -23.30 13.69
C ARG A 513 -20.21 -24.58 12.96
N ILE A 514 -18.90 -24.89 12.93
CA ILE A 514 -18.38 -26.11 12.31
C ILE A 514 -18.51 -27.29 13.31
N GLU A 515 -19.37 -28.24 13.02
CA GLU A 515 -19.72 -29.33 13.97
C GLU A 515 -18.74 -30.52 13.92
N ASN A 516 -18.03 -30.73 12.81
CA ASN A 516 -17.25 -31.95 12.57
C ASN A 516 -15.80 -31.92 13.10
N ILE A 517 -15.37 -30.79 13.68
CA ILE A 517 -14.05 -30.69 14.29
C ILE A 517 -14.16 -31.07 15.76
N SER A 518 -13.43 -32.12 16.17
CA SER A 518 -13.43 -32.60 17.55
C SER A 518 -13.02 -31.45 18.51
N ASN A 519 -13.86 -31.22 19.51
CA ASN A 519 -13.60 -30.26 20.57
C ASN A 519 -12.22 -30.51 21.17
N VAL A 520 -11.37 -29.47 21.15
CA VAL A 520 -10.09 -29.51 21.86
C VAL A 520 -10.39 -29.65 23.34
N ASN A 521 -9.79 -30.65 23.97
CA ASN A 521 -9.84 -30.80 25.42
C ASN A 521 -8.88 -29.73 25.99
N ILE A 522 -9.35 -28.48 26.07
CA ILE A 522 -8.56 -27.37 26.60
C ILE A 522 -8.38 -27.66 28.10
N GLN A 523 -7.19 -28.11 28.45
CA GLN A 523 -6.79 -28.17 29.86
C GLN A 523 -6.45 -26.74 30.28
N TYR A 524 -7.37 -26.08 30.95
CA TYR A 524 -7.12 -24.79 31.60
C TYR A 524 -6.00 -24.99 32.60
N THR A 525 -4.78 -24.67 32.19
CA THR A 525 -3.66 -24.55 33.11
C THR A 525 -3.78 -23.21 33.82
N ASN A 526 -3.57 -23.18 35.13
CA ASN A 526 -3.54 -21.97 35.96
C ASN A 526 -2.35 -21.04 35.63
N ILE A 527 -1.99 -20.92 34.36
CA ILE A 527 -0.96 -19.99 33.89
C ILE A 527 -1.67 -18.65 33.72
N LEU A 528 -1.08 -17.61 34.29
CA LEU A 528 -1.52 -16.24 34.04
C LEU A 528 -1.53 -16.01 32.52
N ASP A 529 -2.71 -15.76 31.98
CA ASP A 529 -2.87 -15.43 30.58
C ASP A 529 -2.51 -13.96 30.40
N ASP A 530 -1.44 -13.70 29.65
CA ASP A 530 -0.93 -12.37 29.34
C ASP A 530 -1.51 -11.76 28.06
N ARG A 531 -2.43 -12.49 27.39
CA ARG A 531 -3.13 -11.99 26.22
C ARG A 531 -4.06 -10.84 26.57
N VAL A 532 -4.24 -9.95 25.58
CA VAL A 532 -5.00 -8.72 25.78
C VAL A 532 -6.47 -8.98 26.04
N MET A 533 -6.93 -8.46 27.17
CA MET A 533 -8.32 -8.38 27.55
C MET A 533 -8.67 -6.90 27.79
N PRO A 534 -9.66 -6.34 27.10
CA PRO A 534 -10.07 -4.96 27.33
C PRO A 534 -10.66 -4.78 28.72
N SER A 535 -10.73 -3.52 29.20
CA SER A 535 -11.38 -3.24 30.47
C SER A 535 -12.85 -3.66 30.46
N PHE A 536 -13.36 -3.99 31.63
CA PHE A 536 -14.77 -4.36 31.78
C PHE A 536 -15.73 -3.28 31.22
N PHE A 537 -15.39 -1.99 31.40
CA PHE A 537 -16.19 -0.90 30.88
C PHE A 537 -16.21 -0.88 29.35
N LEU A 538 -15.06 -1.04 28.69
CA LEU A 538 -14.96 -1.08 27.24
C LEU A 538 -15.71 -2.28 26.65
N MET A 539 -15.60 -3.46 27.28
CA MET A 539 -16.37 -4.63 26.87
C MET A 539 -17.89 -4.44 26.96
N ASN A 540 -18.35 -3.81 28.05
CA ASN A 540 -19.77 -3.53 28.21
C ASN A 540 -20.25 -2.44 27.24
N ASP A 541 -19.40 -1.49 26.91
CA ASP A 541 -19.71 -0.44 25.94
C ASP A 541 -19.86 -1.03 24.53
N ILE A 542 -18.92 -1.89 24.12
CA ILE A 542 -19.05 -2.67 22.87
C ILE A 542 -20.35 -3.47 22.86
N LYS A 543 -20.67 -4.23 23.93
CA LYS A 543 -21.92 -5.02 24.03
C LYS A 543 -23.16 -4.16 23.96
N LYS A 544 -23.14 -2.98 24.56
CA LYS A 544 -24.25 -2.01 24.50
C LYS A 544 -24.48 -1.56 23.04
N HIS A 545 -23.42 -1.13 22.36
CA HIS A 545 -23.52 -0.69 20.97
C HIS A 545 -23.90 -1.85 20.02
N ILE A 546 -23.46 -3.11 20.30
CA ILE A 546 -23.98 -4.30 19.60
C ILE A 546 -25.49 -4.42 19.77
N TYR A 547 -26.00 -4.25 21.00
CA TYR A 547 -27.42 -4.33 21.29
C TYR A 547 -28.23 -3.21 20.61
N ASP A 548 -27.65 -2.01 20.57
CA ASP A 548 -28.26 -0.80 19.97
C ASP A 548 -28.11 -0.78 18.43
N SER A 549 -27.40 -1.77 17.84
CA SER A 549 -27.09 -1.86 16.40
C SER A 549 -26.36 -0.64 15.83
N ASN A 550 -25.42 -0.09 16.60
CA ASN A 550 -24.60 1.04 16.22
C ASN A 550 -23.28 0.56 15.58
N ASP A 551 -23.32 0.23 14.31
CA ASP A 551 -22.27 -0.47 13.57
C ASP A 551 -20.91 0.23 13.64
N LEU A 552 -20.88 1.52 13.32
CA LEU A 552 -19.63 2.30 13.27
C LEU A 552 -19.01 2.47 14.66
N SER A 553 -19.83 2.76 15.68
CA SER A 553 -19.38 2.82 17.08
C SER A 553 -18.76 1.50 17.52
N VAL A 554 -19.40 0.38 17.21
CA VAL A 554 -18.88 -0.97 17.50
C VAL A 554 -17.56 -1.22 16.80
N PHE A 555 -17.44 -0.83 15.54
CA PHE A 555 -16.20 -0.96 14.76
C PHE A 555 -15.05 -0.21 15.43
N ILE A 556 -15.23 1.07 15.72
CA ILE A 556 -14.20 1.92 16.36
C ILE A 556 -13.81 1.38 17.74
N LEU A 557 -14.78 1.00 18.57
CA LEU A 557 -14.51 0.45 19.90
C LEU A 557 -13.80 -0.90 19.83
N SER A 558 -14.12 -1.72 18.82
CA SER A 558 -13.40 -2.99 18.57
C SER A 558 -11.93 -2.74 18.22
N LEU A 559 -11.63 -1.78 17.34
CA LEU A 559 -10.26 -1.39 17.02
C LEU A 559 -9.48 -0.92 18.25
N ILE A 560 -10.09 -0.07 19.08
CA ILE A 560 -9.48 0.44 20.31
C ILE A 560 -9.21 -0.70 21.28
N SER A 561 -10.14 -1.64 21.40
CA SER A 561 -10.04 -2.78 22.32
C SER A 561 -8.85 -3.69 21.99
N MET A 562 -8.44 -3.78 20.74
CA MET A 562 -7.29 -4.59 20.29
C MET A 562 -5.94 -4.03 20.76
N GLN A 563 -5.83 -2.77 21.14
CA GLN A 563 -4.62 -2.15 21.71
C GLN A 563 -3.36 -2.34 20.85
N SER A 564 -3.47 -2.27 19.53
CA SER A 564 -2.38 -2.52 18.57
C SER A 564 -1.80 -3.94 18.64
N LYS A 565 -2.61 -4.93 18.97
CA LYS A 565 -2.23 -6.33 19.03
C LYS A 565 -2.74 -7.10 17.82
N ASN A 566 -2.05 -8.20 17.52
CA ASN A 566 -2.47 -9.17 16.52
C ASN A 566 -3.60 -10.05 17.05
N TRP A 567 -4.30 -10.74 16.16
CA TRP A 567 -5.42 -11.63 16.51
C TRP A 567 -5.03 -12.72 17.51
N THR A 568 -3.83 -13.30 17.38
CA THR A 568 -3.30 -14.35 18.25
C THR A 568 -2.88 -13.87 19.64
N GLU A 569 -2.73 -12.56 19.82
CA GLU A 569 -2.42 -11.94 21.11
C GLU A 569 -3.68 -11.53 21.90
N LEU A 570 -4.88 -11.73 21.34
CA LEU A 570 -6.15 -11.43 22.00
C LEU A 570 -6.58 -12.62 22.87
N HIS A 571 -7.14 -12.31 24.05
CA HIS A 571 -7.77 -13.33 24.88
C HIS A 571 -8.97 -13.94 24.13
N PRO A 572 -9.28 -15.25 24.26
CA PRO A 572 -10.38 -15.91 23.54
C PRO A 572 -11.75 -15.22 23.72
N GLU A 573 -12.06 -14.75 24.93
CA GLU A 573 -13.32 -14.03 25.17
C GLU A 573 -13.35 -12.68 24.45
N HIS A 574 -12.21 -12.00 24.35
CA HIS A 574 -12.08 -10.76 23.59
C HIS A 574 -12.22 -11.01 22.08
N LEU A 575 -11.53 -12.03 21.57
CA LEU A 575 -11.68 -12.44 20.16
C LEU A 575 -13.14 -12.78 19.84
N ASN A 576 -13.81 -13.54 20.72
CA ASN A 576 -15.23 -13.86 20.54
C ASN A 576 -16.11 -12.60 20.49
N LEU A 577 -15.86 -11.63 21.37
CA LEU A 577 -16.61 -10.37 21.38
C LEU A 577 -16.45 -9.59 20.07
N ILE A 578 -15.22 -9.52 19.51
CA ILE A 578 -14.99 -8.87 18.21
C ILE A 578 -15.69 -9.63 17.09
N LEU A 579 -15.63 -10.97 17.08
CA LEU A 579 -16.32 -11.77 16.08
C LEU A 579 -17.85 -11.62 16.17
N GLU A 580 -18.41 -11.52 17.38
CA GLU A 580 -19.84 -11.20 17.57
C GLU A 580 -20.17 -9.81 17.02
N ALA A 581 -19.30 -8.82 17.26
CA ALA A 581 -19.44 -7.47 16.72
C ALA A 581 -19.50 -7.45 15.18
N LEU A 582 -18.69 -8.28 14.52
CA LEU A 582 -18.69 -8.41 13.06
C LEU A 582 -20.01 -8.94 12.49
N ASN A 583 -20.87 -9.58 13.29
CA ASN A 583 -22.18 -10.03 12.82
C ASN A 583 -23.16 -8.88 12.55
N LEU A 584 -22.90 -7.69 13.09
CA LEU A 584 -23.69 -6.50 12.78
C LEU A 584 -23.46 -6.02 11.34
N TYR A 585 -22.25 -6.23 10.82
CA TYR A 585 -21.94 -5.82 9.46
C TYR A 585 -22.57 -6.78 8.46
N ASP A 586 -23.33 -6.26 7.52
CA ASP A 586 -23.89 -7.05 6.42
C ASP A 586 -22.84 -7.31 5.32
N ASN A 587 -21.59 -6.95 5.55
CA ASN A 587 -20.48 -7.16 4.64
C ASN A 587 -19.84 -8.54 4.81
N SER A 588 -20.28 -9.49 4.00
CA SER A 588 -19.74 -10.86 3.98
C SER A 588 -18.27 -10.90 3.52
N ALA A 589 -17.84 -9.98 2.65
CA ALA A 589 -16.47 -9.90 2.17
C ALA A 589 -15.51 -9.47 3.28
N LEU A 590 -15.86 -8.47 4.09
CA LEU A 590 -15.08 -8.05 5.25
C LEU A 590 -14.93 -9.18 6.27
N LYS A 591 -16.03 -9.83 6.62
CA LYS A 591 -16.01 -11.00 7.54
C LYS A 591 -15.08 -12.09 7.04
N LYS A 592 -15.18 -12.42 5.75
CA LYS A 592 -14.32 -13.41 5.10
C LYS A 592 -12.84 -13.03 5.21
N GLN A 593 -12.48 -11.79 4.89
CA GLN A 593 -11.09 -11.32 4.95
C GLN A 593 -10.52 -11.36 6.37
N ILE A 594 -11.30 -10.95 7.37
CA ILE A 594 -10.89 -11.03 8.78
C ILE A 594 -10.66 -12.48 9.21
N ILE A 595 -11.55 -13.40 8.85
CA ILE A 595 -11.41 -14.82 9.19
C ILE A 595 -10.17 -15.42 8.52
N ILE A 596 -9.88 -15.06 7.27
CA ILE A 596 -8.68 -15.49 6.57
C ILE A 596 -7.43 -14.94 7.28
N GLU A 597 -7.44 -13.68 7.68
CA GLU A 597 -6.34 -13.06 8.41
C GLU A 597 -6.07 -13.77 9.73
N ILE A 598 -7.12 -14.09 10.50
CA ILE A 598 -7.01 -14.88 11.73
C ILE A 598 -6.42 -16.26 11.44
N LEU A 599 -6.89 -16.97 10.42
CA LEU A 599 -6.42 -18.31 10.07
C LEU A 599 -4.95 -18.30 9.61
N LYS A 600 -4.51 -17.25 8.89
CA LYS A 600 -3.10 -17.06 8.53
C LYS A 600 -2.23 -16.86 9.78
N GLU A 601 -2.63 -16.00 10.71
CA GLU A 601 -1.89 -15.79 11.94
C GLU A 601 -1.83 -17.06 12.82
N LEU A 602 -2.88 -17.85 12.82
CA LEU A 602 -2.91 -19.15 13.48
C LEU A 602 -2.10 -20.24 12.76
N LYS A 603 -1.50 -19.91 11.60
CA LYS A 603 -0.71 -20.83 10.76
C LYS A 603 -1.50 -22.08 10.33
N ILE A 604 -2.78 -21.89 10.08
CA ILE A 604 -3.66 -22.94 9.54
C ILE A 604 -3.47 -23.06 8.02
N PHE A 605 -3.05 -21.98 7.39
CA PHE A 605 -2.73 -21.86 5.95
C PHE A 605 -1.23 -21.69 5.74
#